data_c5619fef18631b9467eb4e198512b0ad
#
_entry.id   c5619fef18631b9467eb4e198512b0ad
#
_cell.length_a   1.000
_cell.length_b   1.000
_cell.length_c   1.000
_cell.angle_alpha   90.00
_cell.angle_beta   90.00
_cell.angle_gamma   90.00
#
_symmetry.space_group_name_H-M   'P 1'
#
loop_
_entity.id
_entity.type
_entity.pdbx_description
1 polymer ?
#
loop_
_entity_poly.entity_id
_entity_poly.type
_entity_poly.pdbx_seq_one_letter_code
_entity_poly.pdbx_strand_id
1 'polypeptide(L)'
;MTVSPNTIIGSLVWRTREALNRNAAFLDALAGYYYAPNCLVDGKFGFWHFPGTQAEISAVLLKLGEAVNGSMLKFPAVLNFQSIRQQRKGDAVTLNYNLAIAGSVKSTWTTREREAELFDKVLRPVYDEFMRQVALSGYFLTDYGLPPHDYYEVFTTGGNAAQIKDLYGEHVDAIELHNLSLVLKPLCQRQLEQIATENDRVTENIADLLSV
;
A
#
# COMPACT_ATOMS: atom_id res chain seq x y z
N MET A 1 -18.54 15.42 9.61
CA MET A 1 -17.11 15.06 9.67
C MET A 1 -16.68 14.71 8.24
N THR A 2 -15.65 15.33 7.70
CA THR A 2 -15.11 15.01 6.35
C THR A 2 -13.89 14.14 6.56
N VAL A 3 -13.92 12.92 6.05
CA VAL A 3 -12.76 12.02 6.07
C VAL A 3 -11.80 12.42 4.95
N SER A 4 -10.51 12.47 5.27
CA SER A 4 -9.47 12.71 4.27
C SER A 4 -9.42 11.59 3.24
N PRO A 5 -9.16 11.86 1.95
CA PRO A 5 -8.90 10.82 0.96
C PRO A 5 -7.78 9.85 1.37
N ASN A 6 -6.75 10.32 2.05
CA ASN A 6 -5.67 9.47 2.58
C ASN A 6 -6.20 8.49 3.63
N THR A 7 -7.07 8.93 4.53
CA THR A 7 -7.69 8.08 5.55
C THR A 7 -8.52 6.95 4.93
N ILE A 8 -9.17 7.21 3.78
CA ILE A 8 -9.91 6.17 3.05
C ILE A 8 -8.95 5.11 2.51
N ILE A 9 -7.81 5.49 1.92
CA ILE A 9 -6.80 4.54 1.45
C ILE A 9 -6.21 3.75 2.62
N GLY A 10 -5.92 4.38 3.76
CA GLY A 10 -5.45 3.68 4.96
C GLY A 10 -6.44 2.62 5.46
N SER A 11 -7.74 2.93 5.46
CA SER A 11 -8.78 1.94 5.78
C SER A 11 -8.80 0.76 4.79
N LEU A 12 -8.62 1.01 3.49
CA LEU A 12 -8.53 -0.06 2.48
C LEU A 12 -7.27 -0.92 2.67
N VAL A 13 -6.14 -0.31 3.02
CA VAL A 13 -4.90 -1.03 3.35
C VAL A 13 -5.12 -1.94 4.57
N TRP A 14 -5.76 -1.44 5.63
CA TRP A 14 -6.14 -2.25 6.78
C TRP A 14 -6.99 -3.47 6.39
N ARG A 15 -8.06 -3.26 5.60
CA ARG A 15 -8.95 -4.35 5.15
C ARG A 15 -8.23 -5.39 4.31
N THR A 16 -7.34 -4.92 3.41
CA THR A 16 -6.49 -5.79 2.59
C THR A 16 -5.60 -6.66 3.47
N ARG A 17 -4.92 -6.05 4.45
CA ARG A 17 -4.08 -6.77 5.42
C ARG A 17 -4.86 -7.83 6.17
N GLU A 18 -6.03 -7.48 6.70
CA GLU A 18 -6.87 -8.42 7.46
C GLU A 18 -7.42 -9.57 6.60
N ALA A 19 -7.73 -9.30 5.33
CA ALA A 19 -8.19 -10.33 4.41
C ALA A 19 -7.06 -11.30 4.03
N LEU A 20 -5.87 -10.79 3.73
CA LEU A 20 -4.70 -11.61 3.40
C LEU A 20 -4.22 -12.44 4.60
N ASN A 21 -4.34 -11.95 5.82
CA ASN A 21 -4.05 -12.71 7.03
C ASN A 21 -5.02 -13.90 7.27
N ARG A 22 -6.13 -13.96 6.56
CA ARG A 22 -7.09 -15.08 6.58
C ARG A 22 -6.96 -15.99 5.37
N ASN A 23 -6.09 -15.65 4.44
CA ASN A 23 -5.88 -16.41 3.18
C ASN A 23 -4.68 -17.35 3.34
N ALA A 24 -4.96 -18.63 3.64
CA ALA A 24 -3.92 -19.63 3.84
C ALA A 24 -3.00 -19.79 2.62
N ALA A 25 -3.54 -19.77 1.40
CA ALA A 25 -2.74 -19.90 0.19
C ALA A 25 -1.77 -18.73 -0.01
N PHE A 26 -2.19 -17.51 0.35
CA PHE A 26 -1.29 -16.35 0.35
C PHE A 26 -0.19 -16.49 1.41
N LEU A 27 -0.53 -16.90 2.63
CA LEU A 27 0.44 -17.08 3.72
C LEU A 27 1.45 -18.17 3.40
N ASP A 28 1.02 -19.27 2.78
CA ASP A 28 1.91 -20.35 2.31
C ASP A 28 2.87 -19.84 1.21
N ALA A 29 2.39 -19.06 0.25
CA ALA A 29 3.23 -18.45 -0.79
C ALA A 29 4.21 -17.43 -0.19
N LEU A 30 3.74 -16.60 0.75
CA LEU A 30 4.56 -15.62 1.48
C LEU A 30 5.69 -16.30 2.27
N ALA A 31 5.45 -17.44 2.91
CA ALA A 31 6.48 -18.18 3.64
C ALA A 31 7.67 -18.58 2.77
N GLY A 32 7.46 -18.75 1.46
CA GLY A 32 8.52 -19.00 0.49
C GLY A 32 9.21 -17.75 -0.07
N TYR A 33 8.82 -16.55 0.35
CA TYR A 33 9.44 -15.30 -0.09
C TYR A 33 10.68 -14.99 0.72
N TYR A 34 11.76 -14.53 0.05
CA TYR A 34 13.04 -14.27 0.70
C TYR A 34 12.96 -13.27 1.87
N TYR A 35 12.16 -12.23 1.71
CA TYR A 35 11.94 -11.22 2.75
C TYR A 35 10.70 -11.49 3.62
N ALA A 36 10.17 -12.72 3.62
CA ALA A 36 9.02 -13.06 4.45
C ALA A 36 9.17 -12.64 5.93
N PRO A 37 10.35 -12.78 6.59
CA PRO A 37 10.53 -12.30 7.96
C PRO A 37 10.29 -10.79 8.12
N ASN A 38 10.63 -10.00 7.09
CA ASN A 38 10.43 -8.54 7.11
C ASN A 38 8.98 -8.12 6.78
N CYS A 39 8.16 -9.08 6.33
CA CYS A 39 6.74 -8.84 6.05
C CYS A 39 5.82 -9.28 7.19
N LEU A 40 6.37 -9.80 8.29
CA LEU A 40 5.61 -10.34 9.41
C LEU A 40 5.85 -9.52 10.68
N VAL A 41 4.77 -9.05 11.28
CA VAL A 41 4.76 -8.42 12.60
C VAL A 41 3.95 -9.31 13.54
N ASP A 42 4.57 -9.82 14.59
CA ASP A 42 3.97 -10.77 15.52
C ASP A 42 3.34 -12.00 14.83
N GLY A 43 4.01 -12.49 13.78
CA GLY A 43 3.56 -13.65 13.00
C GLY A 43 2.41 -13.35 12.03
N LYS A 44 2.01 -12.10 11.86
CA LYS A 44 0.96 -11.67 10.93
C LYS A 44 1.55 -10.85 9.80
N PHE A 45 1.01 -11.01 8.61
CA PHE A 45 1.36 -10.20 7.45
C PHE A 45 1.11 -8.72 7.73
N GLY A 46 2.15 -7.90 7.55
CA GLY A 46 2.11 -6.45 7.61
C GLY A 46 1.89 -5.84 6.23
N PHE A 47 1.01 -4.87 6.15
CA PHE A 47 0.80 -4.07 4.95
C PHE A 47 0.53 -2.63 5.38
N TRP A 48 1.33 -1.69 4.90
CA TRP A 48 1.43 -0.34 5.45
C TRP A 48 0.95 0.73 4.48
N HIS A 49 0.69 1.93 5.00
CA HIS A 49 0.26 3.08 4.21
C HIS A 49 1.12 4.29 4.51
N PHE A 50 1.80 4.81 3.51
CA PHE A 50 2.63 6.01 3.59
C PHE A 50 2.07 7.09 2.66
N PRO A 51 1.21 7.99 3.17
CA PRO A 51 0.74 9.16 2.42
C PRO A 51 1.72 10.31 2.56
N GLY A 52 2.00 11.01 1.47
CA GLY A 52 2.84 12.19 1.50
C GLY A 52 3.52 12.52 0.18
N THR A 53 4.36 13.53 0.19
CA THR A 53 5.30 13.79 -0.90
C THR A 53 6.38 12.72 -0.94
N GLN A 54 7.06 12.57 -2.06
CA GLN A 54 8.19 11.62 -2.17
C GLN A 54 9.24 11.87 -1.08
N ALA A 55 9.54 13.12 -0.77
CA ALA A 55 10.52 13.46 0.25
C ALA A 55 10.07 13.06 1.67
N GLU A 56 8.81 13.27 2.01
CA GLU A 56 8.23 12.86 3.30
C GLU A 56 8.22 11.34 3.45
N ILE A 57 7.74 10.62 2.43
CA ILE A 57 7.73 9.16 2.42
C ILE A 57 9.17 8.61 2.57
N SER A 58 10.13 9.15 1.81
CA SER A 58 11.52 8.75 1.90
C SER A 58 12.10 8.98 3.31
N ALA A 59 11.84 10.13 3.91
CA ALA A 59 12.32 10.45 5.26
C ALA A 59 11.77 9.45 6.30
N VAL A 60 10.49 9.10 6.21
CA VAL A 60 9.87 8.10 7.10
C VAL A 60 10.50 6.72 6.90
N LEU A 61 10.64 6.25 5.66
CA LEU A 61 11.18 4.93 5.35
C LEU A 61 12.66 4.81 5.75
N LEU A 62 13.46 5.86 5.58
CA LEU A 62 14.85 5.89 6.05
C LEU A 62 14.91 5.79 7.58
N LYS A 63 14.12 6.60 8.29
CA LYS A 63 14.04 6.58 9.76
C LYS A 63 13.58 5.21 10.29
N LEU A 64 12.60 4.57 9.66
CA LEU A 64 12.19 3.20 9.99
C LEU A 64 13.33 2.20 9.76
N GLY A 65 14.17 2.39 8.74
CA GLY A 65 15.34 1.53 8.50
C GLY A 65 16.39 1.61 9.60
N GLU A 66 16.46 2.69 10.37
CA GLU A 66 17.37 2.89 11.50
C GLU A 66 16.79 2.35 12.82
N ALA A 67 15.48 2.21 12.92
CA ALA A 67 14.81 1.75 14.13
C ALA A 67 14.95 0.22 14.33
N VAL A 68 15.02 -0.21 15.58
CA VAL A 68 14.98 -1.64 15.93
C VAL A 68 13.65 -2.22 15.45
N ASN A 69 13.71 -3.30 14.66
CA ASN A 69 12.53 -3.91 13.99
C ASN A 69 11.77 -3.00 13.00
N GLY A 70 12.27 -1.81 12.70
CA GLY A 70 11.61 -0.88 11.78
C GLY A 70 11.52 -1.39 10.34
N SER A 71 12.42 -2.31 9.92
CA SER A 71 12.35 -2.96 8.61
C SER A 71 11.06 -3.73 8.37
N MET A 72 10.44 -4.29 9.41
CA MET A 72 9.15 -4.99 9.34
C MET A 72 7.97 -4.04 9.08
N LEU A 73 8.15 -2.74 9.28
CA LEU A 73 7.13 -1.71 9.12
C LEU A 73 7.27 -0.92 7.82
N LYS A 74 8.19 -1.32 6.94
CA LYS A 74 8.45 -0.61 5.68
C LYS A 74 7.67 -1.19 4.52
N PHE A 75 7.79 -2.50 4.29
CA PHE A 75 7.27 -3.17 3.11
C PHE A 75 6.67 -4.54 3.45
N PRO A 76 5.65 -4.98 2.69
CA PRO A 76 5.02 -4.25 1.59
C PRO A 76 4.15 -3.08 2.06
N ALA A 77 4.02 -2.07 1.22
CA ALA A 77 3.30 -0.84 1.55
C ALA A 77 2.62 -0.20 0.34
N VAL A 78 1.58 0.57 0.61
CA VAL A 78 1.05 1.56 -0.34
C VAL A 78 1.75 2.89 -0.11
N LEU A 79 2.48 3.35 -1.12
CA LEU A 79 3.02 4.68 -1.20
C LEU A 79 1.98 5.55 -1.92
N ASN A 80 1.37 6.47 -1.19
CA ASN A 80 0.32 7.34 -1.71
C ASN A 80 0.89 8.74 -1.92
N PHE A 81 1.42 8.99 -3.12
CA PHE A 81 2.00 10.27 -3.48
C PHE A 81 0.92 11.35 -3.54
N GLN A 82 1.18 12.51 -2.94
CA GLN A 82 0.23 13.63 -2.81
C GLN A 82 -0.14 14.27 -4.16
N SER A 83 -0.81 13.53 -5.03
CA SER A 83 -1.43 14.07 -6.23
C SER A 83 -2.92 13.72 -6.31
N ILE A 84 -3.63 13.81 -5.18
CA ILE A 84 -5.04 13.48 -5.13
C ILE A 84 -5.83 14.63 -5.78
N ARG A 85 -6.41 14.34 -6.93
CA ARG A 85 -7.33 15.26 -7.59
C ARG A 85 -8.76 14.94 -7.18
N GLN A 86 -9.42 15.90 -6.56
CA GLN A 86 -10.86 15.82 -6.25
C GLN A 86 -11.66 16.58 -7.31
N GLN A 87 -12.63 15.92 -7.90
CA GLN A 87 -13.62 16.56 -8.76
C GLN A 87 -15.01 16.43 -8.11
N ARG A 88 -15.70 17.56 -7.97
CA ARG A 88 -17.07 17.58 -7.47
C ARG A 88 -18.02 17.90 -8.62
N LYS A 89 -19.03 17.04 -8.81
CA LYS A 89 -20.11 17.27 -9.77
C LYS A 89 -21.44 17.00 -9.07
N GLY A 90 -22.13 18.06 -8.67
CA GLY A 90 -23.28 17.94 -7.77
C GLY A 90 -22.83 17.35 -6.43
N ASP A 91 -23.52 16.31 -5.98
CA ASP A 91 -23.20 15.60 -4.72
C ASP A 91 -22.15 14.50 -4.89
N ALA A 92 -21.74 14.20 -6.12
CA ALA A 92 -20.72 13.19 -6.39
C ALA A 92 -19.30 13.77 -6.25
N VAL A 93 -18.43 13.03 -5.57
CA VAL A 93 -17.01 13.34 -5.43
C VAL A 93 -16.22 12.24 -6.10
N THR A 94 -15.47 12.58 -7.15
CA THR A 94 -14.50 11.67 -7.78
C THR A 94 -13.11 11.95 -7.22
N LEU A 95 -12.48 10.91 -6.71
CA LEU A 95 -11.10 10.92 -6.20
C LEU A 95 -10.21 10.21 -7.22
N ASN A 96 -9.16 10.89 -7.68
CA ASN A 96 -8.15 10.29 -8.55
C ASN A 96 -6.85 10.18 -7.77
N TYR A 97 -6.27 8.98 -7.75
CA TYR A 97 -5.04 8.66 -7.03
C TYR A 97 -3.94 8.17 -7.97
N ASN A 98 -2.69 8.44 -7.58
CA ASN A 98 -1.52 7.72 -8.06
C ASN A 98 -0.91 7.02 -6.85
N LEU A 99 -0.93 5.69 -6.87
CA LEU A 99 -0.48 4.83 -5.78
C LEU A 99 0.62 3.91 -6.28
N ALA A 100 1.54 3.52 -5.40
CA ALA A 100 2.46 2.43 -5.66
C ALA A 100 2.35 1.38 -4.55
N ILE A 101 2.08 0.13 -4.91
CA ILE A 101 2.16 -1.02 -3.99
C ILE A 101 3.59 -1.54 -4.11
N ALA A 102 4.41 -1.27 -3.12
CA ALA A 102 5.84 -1.48 -3.15
C ALA A 102 6.29 -2.63 -2.25
N GLY A 103 7.38 -3.30 -2.64
CA GLY A 103 8.00 -4.37 -1.86
C GLY A 103 9.51 -4.43 -2.04
N SER A 104 10.21 -4.99 -1.06
CA SER A 104 11.67 -5.10 -1.07
C SER A 104 12.16 -6.16 -2.05
N VAL A 105 13.28 -5.89 -2.73
CA VAL A 105 13.94 -6.84 -3.63
C VAL A 105 15.43 -6.92 -3.38
N LYS A 106 16.04 -8.05 -3.73
CA LYS A 106 17.49 -8.19 -3.76
C LYS A 106 18.06 -7.49 -4.99
N SER A 107 19.10 -6.69 -4.81
CA SER A 107 19.80 -6.02 -5.93
C SER A 107 20.37 -6.98 -6.96
N THR A 108 20.69 -8.21 -6.53
CA THR A 108 21.29 -9.25 -7.36
C THR A 108 20.28 -10.10 -8.12
N TRP A 109 18.98 -9.94 -7.86
CA TRP A 109 17.95 -10.71 -8.55
C TRP A 109 17.78 -10.26 -9.99
N THR A 110 17.66 -11.23 -10.89
CA THR A 110 17.24 -11.02 -12.27
C THR A 110 15.77 -10.62 -12.32
N THR A 111 15.30 -10.08 -13.44
CA THR A 111 13.88 -9.76 -13.65
C THR A 111 12.98 -10.96 -13.38
N ARG A 112 13.36 -12.16 -13.88
CA ARG A 112 12.60 -13.40 -13.67
C ARG A 112 12.51 -13.81 -12.20
N GLU A 113 13.58 -13.64 -11.44
CA GLU A 113 13.58 -13.91 -9.99
C GLU A 113 12.69 -12.91 -9.25
N ARG A 114 12.70 -11.63 -9.65
CA ARG A 114 11.83 -10.60 -9.08
C ARG A 114 10.36 -10.88 -9.37
N GLU A 115 10.03 -11.30 -10.59
CA GLU A 115 8.67 -11.75 -10.94
C GLU A 115 8.23 -12.91 -10.05
N ALA A 116 9.01 -13.98 -9.99
CA ALA A 116 8.65 -15.18 -9.24
C ALA A 116 8.63 -14.98 -7.72
N GLU A 117 9.56 -14.17 -7.18
CA GLU A 117 9.69 -14.00 -5.73
C GLU A 117 8.82 -12.88 -5.18
N LEU A 118 8.83 -11.70 -5.79
CA LEU A 118 8.09 -10.56 -5.25
C LEU A 118 6.71 -10.41 -5.91
N PHE A 119 6.64 -10.35 -7.25
CA PHE A 119 5.37 -10.06 -7.91
C PHE A 119 4.36 -11.19 -7.73
N ASP A 120 4.73 -12.44 -8.01
CA ASP A 120 3.80 -13.57 -7.93
C ASP A 120 3.39 -13.90 -6.49
N LYS A 121 4.33 -13.83 -5.53
CA LYS A 121 4.06 -14.22 -4.15
C LYS A 121 3.43 -13.10 -3.31
N VAL A 122 3.72 -11.84 -3.63
CA VAL A 122 3.36 -10.71 -2.76
C VAL A 122 2.57 -9.63 -3.50
N LEU A 123 3.16 -8.95 -4.50
CA LEU A 123 2.57 -7.72 -5.01
C LEU A 123 1.27 -7.94 -5.77
N ARG A 124 1.19 -8.94 -6.67
CA ARG A 124 -0.04 -9.25 -7.41
C ARG A 124 -1.17 -9.72 -6.49
N PRO A 125 -0.95 -10.66 -5.54
CA PRO A 125 -1.98 -11.01 -4.56
C PRO A 125 -2.43 -9.83 -3.68
N VAL A 126 -1.51 -8.95 -3.29
CA VAL A 126 -1.84 -7.74 -2.52
C VAL A 126 -2.66 -6.76 -3.37
N TYR A 127 -2.27 -6.55 -4.62
CA TYR A 127 -3.02 -5.71 -5.56
C TYR A 127 -4.44 -6.24 -5.80
N ASP A 128 -4.57 -7.52 -6.10
CA ASP A 128 -5.87 -8.15 -6.36
C ASP A 128 -6.79 -8.02 -5.15
N GLU A 129 -6.26 -8.27 -3.96
CA GLU A 129 -7.02 -8.13 -2.72
C GLU A 129 -7.35 -6.66 -2.42
N PHE A 130 -6.41 -5.72 -2.63
CA PHE A 130 -6.67 -4.29 -2.46
C PHE A 130 -7.82 -3.83 -3.37
N MET A 131 -7.78 -4.18 -4.64
CA MET A 131 -8.85 -3.84 -5.58
C MET A 131 -10.19 -4.52 -5.23
N ARG A 132 -10.14 -5.75 -4.70
CA ARG A 132 -11.31 -6.43 -4.16
C ARG A 132 -11.89 -5.67 -2.94
N GLN A 133 -11.05 -5.16 -2.06
CA GLN A 133 -11.48 -4.36 -0.92
C GLN A 133 -12.05 -3.00 -1.35
N VAL A 134 -11.52 -2.37 -2.41
CA VAL A 134 -12.14 -1.18 -3.02
C VAL A 134 -13.59 -1.49 -3.41
N ALA A 135 -13.83 -2.59 -4.12
CA ALA A 135 -15.17 -3.00 -4.55
C ALA A 135 -16.10 -3.35 -3.38
N LEU A 136 -15.60 -4.06 -2.36
CA LEU A 136 -16.38 -4.55 -1.23
C LEU A 136 -16.58 -3.52 -0.12
N SER A 137 -15.81 -2.43 -0.08
CA SER A 137 -15.87 -1.43 1.00
C SER A 137 -17.24 -0.79 1.16
N GLY A 138 -18.00 -0.70 0.07
CA GLY A 138 -19.23 0.07 0.03
C GLY A 138 -19.02 1.59 0.05
N TYR A 139 -17.78 2.06 0.00
CA TYR A 139 -17.45 3.50 0.00
C TYR A 139 -17.63 4.13 -1.38
N PHE A 140 -17.48 3.35 -2.44
CA PHE A 140 -17.46 3.85 -3.81
C PHE A 140 -18.63 3.32 -4.64
N LEU A 141 -18.95 4.07 -5.69
CA LEU A 141 -19.81 3.58 -6.77
C LEU A 141 -18.92 2.70 -7.65
N THR A 142 -19.20 1.40 -7.66
CA THR A 142 -18.52 0.42 -8.51
C THR A 142 -19.58 -0.17 -9.44
N ASP A 143 -19.48 0.12 -10.73
CA ASP A 143 -20.36 -0.47 -11.75
C ASP A 143 -19.79 -1.85 -12.16
N TYR A 144 -19.94 -2.85 -11.28
CA TYR A 144 -19.63 -4.28 -11.51
C TYR A 144 -18.25 -4.60 -12.11
N GLY A 145 -17.26 -3.73 -11.92
CA GLY A 145 -15.89 -3.92 -12.42
C GLY A 145 -14.84 -3.29 -11.52
N LEU A 146 -13.59 -3.48 -11.90
CA LEU A 146 -12.48 -2.75 -11.31
C LEU A 146 -12.61 -1.26 -11.68
N PRO A 147 -12.33 -0.33 -10.73
CA PRO A 147 -12.28 1.08 -11.05
C PRO A 147 -11.26 1.36 -12.16
N PRO A 148 -11.52 2.36 -13.04
CA PRO A 148 -10.59 2.72 -14.08
C PRO A 148 -9.23 3.12 -13.50
N HIS A 149 -8.15 2.53 -13.99
CA HIS A 149 -6.76 2.88 -13.67
C HIS A 149 -5.80 2.29 -14.70
N ASP A 150 -4.62 2.88 -14.77
CA ASP A 150 -3.50 2.32 -15.51
C ASP A 150 -2.63 1.51 -14.54
N TYR A 151 -2.25 0.29 -14.93
CA TYR A 151 -1.46 -0.65 -14.14
C TYR A 151 -0.07 -0.83 -14.74
N TYR A 152 0.97 -0.65 -13.95
CA TYR A 152 2.36 -0.84 -14.35
C TYR A 152 3.11 -1.68 -13.32
N GLU A 153 3.87 -2.67 -13.79
CA GLU A 153 4.89 -3.35 -12.99
C GLU A 153 6.24 -2.66 -13.21
N VAL A 154 6.81 -2.08 -12.16
CA VAL A 154 8.01 -1.28 -12.22
C VAL A 154 9.16 -2.01 -11.55
N PHE A 155 10.16 -2.35 -12.35
CA PHE A 155 11.41 -2.97 -11.92
C PHE A 155 12.50 -1.91 -11.80
N THR A 156 12.97 -1.65 -10.60
CA THR A 156 13.90 -0.55 -10.30
C THR A 156 15.36 -0.80 -10.67
N THR A 157 15.64 -1.81 -11.48
CA THR A 157 16.99 -2.23 -11.88
C THR A 157 17.45 -1.67 -13.20
N GLY A 158 17.42 -0.45 -13.44
CA GLY A 158 17.91 0.03 -14.73
C GLY A 158 18.45 1.45 -14.66
N GLY A 159 19.55 1.67 -14.00
CA GLY A 159 20.23 2.97 -14.05
C GLY A 159 20.06 3.88 -12.84
N ASN A 160 18.97 3.74 -12.07
CA ASN A 160 18.69 4.56 -10.88
C ASN A 160 18.59 3.75 -9.57
N ALA A 161 19.06 2.50 -9.55
CA ALA A 161 18.98 1.63 -8.38
C ALA A 161 19.69 2.23 -7.13
N ALA A 162 20.78 2.98 -7.33
CA ALA A 162 21.45 3.69 -6.26
C ALA A 162 20.56 4.81 -5.68
N GLN A 163 19.93 5.60 -6.53
CA GLN A 163 19.03 6.68 -6.10
C GLN A 163 17.82 6.15 -5.35
N ILE A 164 17.25 5.00 -5.75
CA ILE A 164 16.13 4.39 -5.06
C ILE A 164 16.54 3.83 -3.70
N LYS A 165 17.72 3.20 -3.62
CA LYS A 165 18.30 2.79 -2.34
C LYS A 165 18.54 4.00 -1.42
N ASP A 166 19.02 5.11 -1.96
CA ASP A 166 19.23 6.34 -1.19
C ASP A 166 17.89 6.95 -0.73
N LEU A 167 16.82 6.79 -1.53
CA LEU A 167 15.49 7.29 -1.17
C LEU A 167 14.77 6.43 -0.12
N TYR A 168 14.89 5.11 -0.18
CA TYR A 168 14.10 4.19 0.65
C TYR A 168 14.94 3.31 1.59
N GLY A 169 16.27 3.41 1.52
CA GLY A 169 17.21 2.62 2.30
C GLY A 169 17.40 1.18 1.79
N GLU A 170 16.64 0.77 0.77
CA GLU A 170 16.69 -0.57 0.16
C GLU A 170 16.22 -0.56 -1.30
N HIS A 171 16.46 -1.67 -2.01
CA HIS A 171 15.94 -1.83 -3.36
C HIS A 171 14.46 -2.20 -3.32
N VAL A 172 13.67 -1.53 -4.14
CA VAL A 172 12.21 -1.63 -4.14
C VAL A 172 11.70 -1.79 -5.57
N ASP A 173 10.82 -2.75 -5.79
CA ASP A 173 9.99 -2.85 -6.99
C ASP A 173 8.53 -2.57 -6.61
N ALA A 174 7.69 -2.21 -7.56
CA ALA A 174 6.32 -1.81 -7.28
C ALA A 174 5.32 -2.17 -8.39
N ILE A 175 4.06 -2.29 -8.02
CA ILE A 175 2.92 -2.12 -8.91
C ILE A 175 2.44 -0.68 -8.76
N GLU A 176 2.54 0.11 -9.81
CA GLU A 176 2.03 1.48 -9.84
C GLU A 176 0.63 1.53 -10.45
N LEU A 177 -0.26 2.21 -9.75
CA LEU A 177 -1.63 2.49 -10.16
C LEU A 177 -1.74 3.96 -10.47
N HIS A 178 -1.81 4.29 -11.75
CA HIS A 178 -1.98 5.67 -12.20
C HIS A 178 -3.44 5.92 -12.55
N ASN A 179 -3.89 7.14 -12.30
CA ASN A 179 -5.25 7.57 -12.62
C ASN A 179 -6.35 6.71 -11.98
N LEU A 180 -6.09 6.08 -10.82
CA LEU A 180 -7.10 5.31 -10.12
C LEU A 180 -8.27 6.22 -9.76
N SER A 181 -9.40 6.05 -10.45
CA SER A 181 -10.57 6.93 -10.34
C SER A 181 -11.65 6.26 -9.51
N LEU A 182 -11.94 6.83 -8.34
CA LEU A 182 -12.91 6.33 -7.37
C LEU A 182 -14.04 7.36 -7.16
N VAL A 183 -15.26 6.99 -7.43
CA VAL A 183 -16.44 7.85 -7.18
C VAL A 183 -16.98 7.55 -5.79
N LEU A 184 -16.82 8.49 -4.87
CA LEU A 184 -17.21 8.34 -3.47
C LEU A 184 -18.73 8.43 -3.33
N LYS A 185 -19.33 7.49 -2.60
CA LYS A 185 -20.73 7.56 -2.16
C LYS A 185 -20.89 8.55 -0.99
N PRO A 186 -22.08 9.10 -0.78
CA PRO A 186 -22.39 9.72 0.50
C PRO A 186 -22.22 8.72 1.64
N LEU A 187 -21.30 9.01 2.57
CA LEU A 187 -20.99 8.14 3.70
C LEU A 187 -21.77 8.57 4.95
N CYS A 188 -22.36 7.61 5.67
CA CYS A 188 -22.97 7.87 6.96
C CYS A 188 -21.92 8.00 8.08
N GLN A 189 -22.32 8.57 9.21
CA GLN A 189 -21.42 8.82 10.36
C GLN A 189 -20.69 7.53 10.81
N ARG A 190 -21.40 6.40 10.88
CA ARG A 190 -20.83 5.10 11.26
C ARG A 190 -19.72 4.65 10.31
N GLN A 191 -19.89 4.87 9.00
CA GLN A 191 -18.84 4.53 8.00
C GLN A 191 -17.63 5.44 8.15
N LEU A 192 -17.84 6.73 8.44
CA LEU A 192 -16.74 7.67 8.68
C LEU A 192 -15.92 7.31 9.92
N GLU A 193 -16.56 6.91 11.01
CA GLU A 193 -15.92 6.44 12.23
C GLU A 193 -15.14 5.13 11.99
N GLN A 194 -15.72 4.20 11.24
CA GLN A 194 -15.07 2.95 10.87
C GLN A 194 -13.81 3.20 10.04
N ILE A 195 -13.87 4.06 9.02
CA ILE A 195 -12.73 4.42 8.18
C ILE A 195 -11.60 5.03 9.02
N ALA A 196 -11.93 5.93 9.95
CA ALA A 196 -10.95 6.53 10.84
C ALA A 196 -10.26 5.46 11.71
N THR A 197 -11.04 4.62 12.38
CA THR A 197 -10.53 3.54 13.25
C THR A 197 -9.64 2.54 12.48
N GLU A 198 -10.03 2.16 11.26
CA GLU A 198 -9.25 1.24 10.43
C GLU A 198 -7.93 1.88 9.96
N ASN A 199 -7.94 3.18 9.61
CA ASN A 199 -6.73 3.90 9.26
C ASN A 199 -5.76 4.00 10.45
N ASP A 200 -6.26 4.33 11.65
CA ASP A 200 -5.42 4.49 12.84
C ASP A 200 -4.63 3.19 13.13
N ARG A 201 -5.26 2.02 12.97
CA ARG A 201 -4.59 0.72 13.13
C ARG A 201 -3.45 0.44 12.15
N VAL A 202 -3.39 1.14 11.03
CA VAL A 202 -2.28 1.03 10.07
C VAL A 202 -1.14 1.98 10.44
N THR A 203 -1.45 3.10 11.10
CA THR A 203 -0.50 4.18 11.38
C THR A 203 0.07 4.15 12.81
N GLU A 204 -0.62 3.56 13.79
CA GLU A 204 -0.22 3.52 15.20
C GLU A 204 1.21 3.00 15.39
N ASN A 205 1.51 1.81 14.86
CA ASN A 205 2.83 1.19 15.02
C ASN A 205 3.97 2.03 14.41
N ILE A 206 3.67 2.80 13.37
CA ILE A 206 4.64 3.69 12.72
C ILE A 206 4.86 4.93 13.56
N ALA A 207 3.79 5.52 14.11
CA ALA A 207 3.87 6.72 14.94
C ALA A 207 4.66 6.47 16.22
N ASP A 208 4.44 5.34 16.89
CA ASP A 208 5.14 4.97 18.12
C ASP A 208 6.64 4.86 17.91
N LEU A 209 7.08 4.26 16.80
CA LEU A 209 8.51 4.14 16.47
C LEU A 209 9.15 5.46 16.03
N LEU A 210 8.39 6.37 15.46
CA LEU A 210 8.90 7.67 15.03
C LEU A 210 8.98 8.70 16.17
N SER A 211 8.33 8.43 17.31
CA SER A 211 8.28 9.31 18.48
C SER A 211 9.45 9.10 19.47
N VAL A 212 10.26 8.06 19.29
CA VAL A 212 11.46 7.73 20.05
C VAL A 212 12.70 8.26 19.34
#